data_643cde2942c4bfcb1bcf97b4f35ff66e
#
_entry.id   643cde2942c4bfcb1bcf97b4f35ff66e
#
_cell.length_a   1.000
_cell.length_b   1.000
_cell.length_c   1.000
_cell.angle_alpha   90.00
_cell.angle_beta   90.00
_cell.angle_gamma   90.00
#
_symmetry.space_group_name_H-M   'P 1'
#
loop_
_entity.id
_entity.type
_entity.pdbx_description
1 polymer ?
#
loop_
_entity_poly.entity_id
_entity_poly.type
_entity_poly.pdbx_seq_one_letter_code
_entity_poly.pdbx_strand_id
1 'polypeptide(L)'
;YISLSFSCENNDQKSAEITPDIIDSSVVMQNGLLTVSGNKIVNKNNEPVSFAGNSFFWSNDNWGGERFYNSSTVKWLKADWNAKIVRAAMGIEDPGGYLDNKQSNKERLQTVVNSAIDEGIYVIIDWHSHNAEDHLEEAKIFFQEMAQTYGEYENIIYEIYNEPLDVSWSEVVKPYALEVIQTIRSIDPDNLIIVGSPEWSQRVDLVSEDPITTFDNIAYTLHFYTVHHQEWLRERATSALNNGIPLFVTEWGSIGYSIIDSEANKWMNWCHLNKISHVNWAVNDKEEEWSIVKPGASTTGNWQESDLTEAGKLAKNIISNWPD
;
A
#
# COMPACT_ATOMS: atom_id res chain seq x y z
N TYR A 1 -31.93 -66.51 48.45
CA TYR A 1 -31.36 -66.27 47.16
C TYR A 1 -31.36 -64.74 46.91
N ILE A 2 -30.17 -64.17 46.98
CA ILE A 2 -29.91 -62.68 46.71
C ILE A 2 -29.37 -62.63 45.29
N SER A 3 -30.09 -61.97 44.41
CA SER A 3 -29.65 -61.71 43.06
C SER A 3 -28.95 -60.33 43.03
N LEU A 4 -27.63 -60.31 42.69
CA LEU A 4 -26.84 -59.10 42.42
C LEU A 4 -26.89 -58.83 40.92
N SER A 5 -27.50 -57.71 40.54
CA SER A 5 -27.47 -57.19 39.19
C SER A 5 -26.28 -56.20 39.04
N PHE A 6 -25.32 -56.51 38.17
CA PHE A 6 -24.26 -55.61 37.75
C PHE A 6 -24.79 -54.69 36.66
N SER A 7 -24.74 -53.40 36.92
CA SER A 7 -24.96 -52.36 35.93
C SER A 7 -23.62 -52.06 35.24
N CYS A 8 -23.55 -52.29 33.95
CA CYS A 8 -22.43 -51.77 33.11
C CYS A 8 -22.69 -50.31 32.78
N GLU A 9 -21.87 -49.41 33.31
CA GLU A 9 -21.78 -48.02 32.81
C GLU A 9 -20.95 -48.02 31.54
N ASN A 10 -21.58 -47.62 30.42
CA ASN A 10 -20.90 -47.30 29.18
C ASN A 10 -20.25 -45.93 29.33
N ASN A 11 -18.94 -45.90 29.38
CA ASN A 11 -18.15 -44.70 29.25
C ASN A 11 -18.04 -44.34 27.74
N ASP A 12 -18.96 -43.54 27.24
CA ASP A 12 -18.82 -42.90 25.96
C ASP A 12 -17.73 -41.79 26.07
N GLN A 13 -16.48 -42.16 25.77
CA GLN A 13 -15.45 -41.18 25.48
C GLN A 13 -15.78 -40.51 24.14
N LYS A 14 -16.40 -39.32 24.19
CA LYS A 14 -16.42 -38.41 23.06
C LYS A 14 -14.96 -38.09 22.67
N SER A 15 -14.52 -38.68 21.57
CA SER A 15 -13.31 -38.21 20.89
C SER A 15 -13.54 -36.76 20.52
N ALA A 16 -12.75 -35.85 21.08
CA ALA A 16 -12.70 -34.48 20.60
C ALA A 16 -12.23 -34.55 19.13
N GLU A 17 -13.08 -34.14 18.20
CA GLU A 17 -12.68 -33.85 16.84
C GLU A 17 -11.65 -32.76 16.91
N ILE A 18 -10.39 -33.09 16.60
CA ILE A 18 -9.33 -32.12 16.34
C ILE A 18 -9.72 -31.45 15.03
N THR A 19 -10.38 -30.30 15.10
CA THR A 19 -10.49 -29.40 13.94
C THR A 19 -9.06 -29.08 13.55
N PRO A 20 -8.66 -29.35 12.29
CA PRO A 20 -7.33 -28.90 11.85
C PRO A 20 -7.28 -27.40 12.05
N ASP A 21 -6.23 -26.90 12.71
CA ASP A 21 -5.93 -25.49 12.78
C ASP A 21 -5.97 -24.98 11.34
N ILE A 22 -6.87 -24.03 11.08
CA ILE A 22 -6.88 -23.31 9.80
C ILE A 22 -5.57 -22.54 9.80
N ILE A 23 -4.56 -23.07 9.11
CA ILE A 23 -3.31 -22.35 8.90
C ILE A 23 -3.71 -21.08 8.15
N ASP A 24 -3.58 -19.94 8.80
CA ASP A 24 -3.76 -18.66 8.15
C ASP A 24 -2.75 -18.60 6.98
N SER A 25 -3.27 -18.59 5.76
CA SER A 25 -2.48 -18.56 4.54
C SER A 25 -2.42 -17.15 3.94
N SER A 26 -2.68 -16.13 4.76
CA SER A 26 -2.65 -14.74 4.32
C SER A 26 -1.25 -14.35 3.82
N VAL A 27 -1.19 -13.35 2.93
CA VAL A 27 0.07 -12.92 2.35
C VAL A 27 1.04 -12.40 3.43
N VAL A 28 0.52 -11.76 4.47
CA VAL A 28 1.33 -11.28 5.60
C VAL A 28 1.85 -12.45 6.41
N MET A 29 1.03 -13.45 6.73
CA MET A 29 1.48 -14.65 7.45
C MET A 29 2.60 -15.38 6.69
N GLN A 30 2.52 -15.44 5.35
CA GLN A 30 3.53 -16.08 4.52
C GLN A 30 4.84 -15.28 4.50
N ASN A 31 4.77 -13.97 4.37
CA ASN A 31 5.92 -13.11 4.11
C ASN A 31 6.45 -12.39 5.37
N GLY A 32 5.60 -12.14 6.38
CA GLY A 32 5.97 -11.44 7.60
C GLY A 32 6.33 -9.99 7.40
N LEU A 33 7.12 -9.45 8.29
CA LEU A 33 7.65 -8.10 8.21
C LEU A 33 8.48 -7.92 6.92
N LEU A 34 8.24 -6.84 6.20
CA LEU A 34 9.01 -6.48 5.01
C LEU A 34 10.23 -5.66 5.42
N THR A 35 11.41 -6.07 4.93
CA THR A 35 12.66 -5.38 5.23
C THR A 35 13.44 -5.06 3.96
N VAL A 36 14.39 -4.12 4.07
CA VAL A 36 15.29 -3.73 2.98
C VAL A 36 16.58 -4.55 3.04
N SER A 37 16.96 -5.13 1.91
CA SER A 37 18.23 -5.82 1.73
C SER A 37 18.88 -5.35 0.42
N GLY A 38 19.86 -4.48 0.51
CA GLY A 38 20.45 -3.80 -0.66
C GLY A 38 19.38 -2.94 -1.37
N ASN A 39 19.18 -3.18 -2.66
CA ASN A 39 18.15 -2.49 -3.46
C ASN A 39 16.84 -3.27 -3.56
N LYS A 40 16.57 -4.19 -2.65
CA LYS A 40 15.36 -5.03 -2.66
C LYS A 40 14.59 -4.90 -1.36
N ILE A 41 13.27 -5.06 -1.46
CA ILE A 41 12.40 -5.34 -0.34
C ILE A 41 12.27 -6.86 -0.25
N VAL A 42 12.51 -7.40 0.94
CA VAL A 42 12.55 -8.84 1.20
C VAL A 42 11.56 -9.23 2.30
N ASN A 43 11.14 -10.49 2.27
CA ASN A 43 10.28 -11.08 3.30
C ASN A 43 11.09 -11.58 4.51
N LYS A 44 10.40 -12.15 5.50
CA LYS A 44 10.99 -12.73 6.72
C LYS A 44 12.07 -13.83 6.47
N ASN A 45 12.08 -14.41 5.25
CA ASN A 45 13.09 -15.41 4.85
C ASN A 45 14.26 -14.76 4.09
N ASN A 46 14.30 -13.42 3.99
CA ASN A 46 15.28 -12.66 3.20
C ASN A 46 15.19 -12.96 1.68
N GLU A 47 13.98 -13.25 1.18
CA GLU A 47 13.71 -13.47 -0.23
C GLU A 47 13.11 -12.20 -0.84
N PRO A 48 13.59 -11.72 -2.00
CA PRO A 48 13.00 -10.58 -2.69
C PRO A 48 11.54 -10.82 -3.08
N VAL A 49 10.65 -9.92 -2.67
CA VAL A 49 9.21 -10.01 -2.92
C VAL A 49 8.69 -8.81 -3.69
N SER A 50 7.56 -8.98 -4.37
CA SER A 50 6.80 -7.89 -4.96
C SER A 50 5.31 -8.17 -4.89
N PHE A 51 4.53 -7.16 -4.51
CA PHE A 51 3.08 -7.23 -4.35
C PHE A 51 2.39 -6.23 -5.26
N ALA A 52 1.20 -6.61 -5.72
CA ALA A 52 0.34 -5.74 -6.51
C ALA A 52 -0.96 -5.44 -5.77
N GLY A 53 -1.47 -4.24 -5.97
CA GLY A 53 -2.75 -3.82 -5.39
C GLY A 53 -3.22 -2.46 -5.85
N ASN A 54 -4.13 -1.86 -5.07
CA ASN A 54 -4.79 -0.61 -5.43
C ASN A 54 -4.58 0.48 -4.38
N SER A 55 -4.40 1.72 -4.84
CA SER A 55 -4.55 2.91 -4.01
C SER A 55 -6.01 3.33 -3.96
N PHE A 56 -6.47 3.71 -2.78
CA PHE A 56 -7.67 4.52 -2.66
C PHE A 56 -7.39 5.92 -3.20
N PHE A 57 -8.42 6.58 -3.73
CA PHE A 57 -8.34 7.98 -4.11
C PHE A 57 -8.24 8.87 -2.86
N TRP A 58 -7.94 10.15 -3.02
CA TRP A 58 -7.90 11.14 -1.94
C TRP A 58 -9.06 10.96 -0.96
N SER A 59 -8.76 10.98 0.34
CA SER A 59 -9.77 10.81 1.41
C SER A 59 -10.62 12.05 1.67
N ASN A 60 -10.34 13.17 1.00
CA ASN A 60 -10.92 14.48 1.25
C ASN A 60 -12.45 14.46 1.20
N ASP A 61 -13.07 15.18 2.15
CA ASP A 61 -14.52 15.34 2.21
C ASP A 61 -15.09 15.94 0.91
N ASN A 62 -16.14 15.32 0.36
CA ASN A 62 -16.84 15.72 -0.84
C ASN A 62 -16.05 15.63 -2.15
N TRP A 63 -14.93 14.90 -2.18
CA TRP A 63 -14.19 14.62 -3.42
C TRP A 63 -14.68 13.38 -4.15
N GLY A 64 -15.50 12.55 -3.49
CA GLY A 64 -16.10 11.34 -4.04
C GLY A 64 -15.31 10.06 -3.73
N GLY A 65 -13.99 10.14 -3.56
CA GLY A 65 -13.14 9.01 -3.19
C GLY A 65 -13.39 8.49 -1.78
N GLU A 66 -13.74 9.40 -0.86
CA GLU A 66 -14.00 9.10 0.55
C GLU A 66 -15.06 8.02 0.77
N ARG A 67 -16.01 7.87 -0.17
CA ARG A 67 -17.09 6.88 -0.11
C ARG A 67 -16.58 5.45 -0.21
N PHE A 68 -15.41 5.24 -0.80
CA PHE A 68 -14.80 3.93 -0.98
C PHE A 68 -13.97 3.46 0.21
N TYR A 69 -13.69 4.35 1.19
CA TYR A 69 -12.93 4.01 2.40
C TYR A 69 -13.77 3.18 3.37
N ASN A 70 -14.04 1.93 3.02
CA ASN A 70 -14.81 1.00 3.85
C ASN A 70 -14.26 -0.44 3.75
N SER A 71 -14.56 -1.26 4.75
CA SER A 71 -14.06 -2.63 4.84
C SER A 71 -14.50 -3.53 3.69
N SER A 72 -15.69 -3.30 3.14
CA SER A 72 -16.22 -4.11 2.03
C SER A 72 -15.40 -3.93 0.76
N THR A 73 -14.93 -2.71 0.50
CA THR A 73 -14.05 -2.42 -0.66
C THR A 73 -12.70 -3.14 -0.52
N VAL A 74 -12.07 -3.09 0.66
CA VAL A 74 -10.81 -3.80 0.91
C VAL A 74 -10.98 -5.31 0.71
N LYS A 75 -12.03 -5.89 1.29
CA LYS A 75 -12.38 -7.32 1.13
C LYS A 75 -12.58 -7.70 -0.34
N TRP A 76 -13.29 -6.85 -1.09
CA TRP A 76 -13.53 -7.09 -2.51
C TRP A 76 -12.23 -7.07 -3.32
N LEU A 77 -11.36 -6.08 -3.11
CA LEU A 77 -10.07 -5.99 -3.79
C LEU A 77 -9.21 -7.23 -3.53
N LYS A 78 -9.15 -7.70 -2.28
CA LYS A 78 -8.46 -8.96 -1.96
C LYS A 78 -9.10 -10.16 -2.66
N ALA A 79 -10.41 -10.33 -2.54
CA ALA A 79 -11.10 -11.55 -2.96
C ALA A 79 -11.24 -11.68 -4.48
N ASP A 80 -11.54 -10.56 -5.18
CA ASP A 80 -11.86 -10.55 -6.62
C ASP A 80 -10.68 -10.10 -7.49
N TRP A 81 -9.81 -9.21 -6.96
CA TRP A 81 -8.64 -8.72 -7.68
C TRP A 81 -7.33 -9.40 -7.26
N ASN A 82 -7.37 -10.26 -6.25
CA ASN A 82 -6.16 -10.86 -5.66
C ASN A 82 -5.15 -9.81 -5.16
N ALA A 83 -5.66 -8.64 -4.76
CA ALA A 83 -4.80 -7.59 -4.22
C ALA A 83 -4.12 -8.04 -2.93
N LYS A 84 -2.81 -7.88 -2.85
CA LYS A 84 -1.98 -8.27 -1.70
C LYS A 84 -1.56 -7.08 -0.85
N ILE A 85 -1.85 -5.89 -1.36
CA ILE A 85 -1.55 -4.61 -0.72
C ILE A 85 -2.61 -3.58 -1.13
N VAL A 86 -2.93 -2.68 -0.21
CA VAL A 86 -3.73 -1.47 -0.51
C VAL A 86 -3.00 -0.23 0.01
N ARG A 87 -3.30 0.92 -0.57
CA ARG A 87 -2.76 2.22 -0.12
C ARG A 87 -3.91 3.12 0.29
N ALA A 88 -3.85 3.64 1.51
CA ALA A 88 -4.81 4.59 2.06
C ALA A 88 -4.27 6.01 1.89
N ALA A 89 -4.65 6.67 0.79
CA ALA A 89 -4.17 7.99 0.41
C ALA A 89 -4.94 9.08 1.19
N MET A 90 -4.46 9.41 2.39
CA MET A 90 -5.08 10.45 3.21
C MET A 90 -4.65 11.83 2.76
N GLY A 91 -5.52 12.56 2.06
CA GLY A 91 -5.25 13.93 1.61
C GLY A 91 -5.07 14.91 2.76
N ILE A 92 -4.10 15.79 2.66
CA ILE A 92 -3.62 16.62 3.76
C ILE A 92 -4.09 18.07 3.66
N GLU A 93 -3.49 18.86 2.76
CA GLU A 93 -3.66 20.31 2.69
C GLU A 93 -4.83 20.79 1.83
N ASP A 94 -5.30 19.97 0.90
CA ASP A 94 -6.39 20.34 0.01
C ASP A 94 -7.74 20.39 0.72
N PRO A 95 -8.72 21.17 0.22
CA PRO A 95 -10.02 21.35 0.88
C PRO A 95 -10.69 20.02 1.26
N GLY A 96 -11.13 19.92 2.50
CA GLY A 96 -11.75 18.72 3.05
C GLY A 96 -10.76 17.63 3.49
N GLY A 97 -9.46 17.89 3.37
CA GLY A 97 -8.39 16.99 3.79
C GLY A 97 -8.18 16.95 5.31
N TYR A 98 -7.10 16.29 5.71
CA TYR A 98 -6.79 16.07 7.13
C TYR A 98 -6.65 17.38 7.93
N LEU A 99 -6.06 18.43 7.37
CA LEU A 99 -5.90 19.71 8.08
C LEU A 99 -7.23 20.40 8.37
N ASP A 100 -8.22 20.25 7.49
CA ASP A 100 -9.57 20.77 7.70
C ASP A 100 -10.39 19.90 8.65
N ASN A 101 -10.32 18.57 8.47
CA ASN A 101 -11.14 17.57 9.16
C ASN A 101 -10.30 16.37 9.61
N LYS A 102 -9.44 16.58 10.63
CA LYS A 102 -8.50 15.58 11.13
C LYS A 102 -9.19 14.26 11.48
N GLN A 103 -10.31 14.33 12.20
CA GLN A 103 -10.96 13.12 12.70
C GLN A 103 -11.55 12.26 11.59
N SER A 104 -12.32 12.85 10.66
CA SER A 104 -12.98 12.08 9.60
C SER A 104 -11.99 11.45 8.62
N ASN A 105 -10.93 12.18 8.22
CA ASN A 105 -9.90 11.67 7.34
C ASN A 105 -9.10 10.53 8.00
N LYS A 106 -8.76 10.69 9.28
CA LYS A 106 -8.09 9.65 10.05
C LYS A 106 -8.96 8.40 10.23
N GLU A 107 -10.25 8.53 10.55
CA GLU A 107 -11.17 7.40 10.67
C GLU A 107 -11.32 6.61 9.36
N ARG A 108 -11.36 7.30 8.21
CA ARG A 108 -11.36 6.65 6.89
C ARG A 108 -10.09 5.83 6.68
N LEU A 109 -8.93 6.45 6.86
CA LEU A 109 -7.65 5.75 6.77
C LEU A 109 -7.62 4.53 7.69
N GLN A 110 -7.96 4.70 8.97
CA GLN A 110 -7.98 3.61 9.95
C GLN A 110 -8.96 2.49 9.57
N THR A 111 -10.08 2.81 8.92
CA THR A 111 -11.02 1.80 8.41
C THR A 111 -10.36 0.91 7.35
N VAL A 112 -9.58 1.49 6.43
CA VAL A 112 -8.82 0.74 5.43
C VAL A 112 -7.70 -0.07 6.08
N VAL A 113 -6.95 0.54 7.00
CA VAL A 113 -5.85 -0.14 7.73
C VAL A 113 -6.36 -1.34 8.51
N ASN A 114 -7.39 -1.16 9.34
CA ASN A 114 -7.97 -2.25 10.13
C ASN A 114 -8.50 -3.37 9.22
N SER A 115 -9.15 -3.02 8.11
CA SER A 115 -9.64 -4.02 7.16
C SER A 115 -8.51 -4.79 6.49
N ALA A 116 -7.41 -4.14 6.16
CA ALA A 116 -6.24 -4.81 5.58
C ALA A 116 -5.58 -5.77 6.58
N ILE A 117 -5.51 -5.38 7.86
CA ILE A 117 -5.05 -6.24 8.94
C ILE A 117 -5.96 -7.48 9.07
N ASP A 118 -7.27 -7.27 9.15
CA ASP A 118 -8.27 -8.35 9.24
C ASP A 118 -8.20 -9.32 8.05
N GLU A 119 -7.90 -8.79 6.87
CA GLU A 119 -7.78 -9.57 5.64
C GLU A 119 -6.38 -10.18 5.44
N GLY A 120 -5.40 -9.85 6.27
CA GLY A 120 -4.03 -10.34 6.19
C GLY A 120 -3.28 -9.89 4.93
N ILE A 121 -3.54 -8.68 4.45
CA ILE A 121 -2.82 -8.02 3.36
C ILE A 121 -2.01 -6.83 3.88
N TYR A 122 -1.02 -6.39 3.12
CA TYR A 122 -0.25 -5.19 3.47
C TYR A 122 -1.05 -3.92 3.24
N VAL A 123 -0.70 -2.87 3.99
CA VAL A 123 -1.34 -1.55 3.82
C VAL A 123 -0.31 -0.43 3.94
N ILE A 124 -0.38 0.51 3.00
CA ILE A 124 0.41 1.74 3.03
C ILE A 124 -0.44 2.83 3.70
N ILE A 125 0.08 3.37 4.80
CA ILE A 125 -0.44 4.56 5.47
C ILE A 125 0.23 5.76 4.81
N ASP A 126 -0.49 6.47 3.94
CA ASP A 126 0.07 7.51 3.11
C ASP A 126 -0.35 8.90 3.58
N TRP A 127 0.65 9.72 3.89
CA TRP A 127 0.55 11.16 4.04
C TRP A 127 0.52 11.80 2.65
N HIS A 128 -0.70 11.84 2.08
CA HIS A 128 -0.93 12.20 0.69
C HIS A 128 -0.89 13.71 0.50
N SER A 129 0.32 14.25 0.41
CA SER A 129 0.64 15.67 0.35
C SER A 129 1.59 15.96 -0.81
N HIS A 130 1.50 17.19 -1.34
CA HIS A 130 2.46 17.75 -2.29
C HIS A 130 3.41 18.76 -1.64
N ASN A 131 3.14 19.18 -0.39
CA ASN A 131 3.92 20.17 0.36
C ASN A 131 4.06 19.72 1.83
N ALA A 132 4.44 18.46 2.05
CA ALA A 132 4.49 17.88 3.39
C ALA A 132 5.49 18.61 4.32
N GLU A 133 6.54 19.22 3.78
CA GLU A 133 7.51 20.03 4.53
C GLU A 133 6.88 21.23 5.23
N ASP A 134 5.79 21.79 4.70
CA ASP A 134 5.05 22.90 5.31
C ASP A 134 4.21 22.44 6.53
N HIS A 135 4.03 21.12 6.70
CA HIS A 135 3.17 20.50 7.71
C HIS A 135 3.93 19.47 8.56
N LEU A 136 5.22 19.71 8.82
CA LEU A 136 6.10 18.79 9.54
C LEU A 136 5.55 18.38 10.92
N GLU A 137 5.09 19.33 11.71
CA GLU A 137 4.63 19.04 13.08
C GLU A 137 3.32 18.24 13.06
N GLU A 138 2.41 18.51 12.13
CA GLU A 138 1.20 17.73 11.92
C GLU A 138 1.54 16.30 11.47
N ALA A 139 2.49 16.14 10.56
CA ALA A 139 2.95 14.83 10.11
C ALA A 139 3.57 14.03 11.26
N LYS A 140 4.41 14.64 12.09
CA LYS A 140 5.01 14.00 13.28
C LYS A 140 3.92 13.53 14.26
N ILE A 141 2.94 14.37 14.57
CA ILE A 141 1.81 14.02 15.45
C ILE A 141 1.02 12.83 14.87
N PHE A 142 0.70 12.90 13.59
CA PHE A 142 -0.04 11.82 12.91
C PHE A 142 0.73 10.50 12.90
N PHE A 143 1.99 10.51 12.47
CA PHE A 143 2.79 9.28 12.40
C PHE A 143 3.14 8.73 13.79
N GLN A 144 3.28 9.61 14.79
CA GLN A 144 3.39 9.15 16.18
C GLN A 144 2.17 8.34 16.61
N GLU A 145 0.96 8.84 16.31
CA GLU A 145 -0.29 8.14 16.62
C GLU A 145 -0.42 6.82 15.82
N MET A 146 -0.07 6.83 14.54
CA MET A 146 -0.12 5.63 13.70
C MET A 146 0.86 4.56 14.17
N ALA A 147 2.09 4.94 14.51
CA ALA A 147 3.09 4.03 15.05
C ALA A 147 2.67 3.45 16.42
N GLN A 148 2.09 4.27 17.30
CA GLN A 148 1.55 3.80 18.59
C GLN A 148 0.40 2.82 18.43
N THR A 149 -0.44 3.01 17.40
CA THR A 149 -1.64 2.20 17.20
C THR A 149 -1.33 0.92 16.43
N TYR A 150 -0.43 0.98 15.46
CA TYR A 150 -0.26 -0.07 14.46
C TYR A 150 1.16 -0.63 14.35
N GLY A 151 2.15 -0.08 15.05
CA GLY A 151 3.56 -0.47 14.89
C GLY A 151 3.87 -1.94 15.21
N GLU A 152 3.01 -2.63 15.94
CA GLU A 152 3.14 -4.06 16.25
C GLU A 152 2.68 -4.99 15.10
N TYR A 153 2.04 -4.44 14.04
CA TYR A 153 1.51 -5.22 12.93
C TYR A 153 2.47 -5.25 11.75
N GLU A 154 2.87 -6.43 11.31
CA GLU A 154 3.72 -6.66 10.12
C GLU A 154 3.07 -6.23 8.79
N ASN A 155 1.76 -5.90 8.81
CA ASN A 155 1.01 -5.39 7.67
C ASN A 155 1.40 -3.98 7.24
N ILE A 156 1.99 -3.20 8.14
CA ILE A 156 2.08 -1.75 8.04
C ILE A 156 3.30 -1.30 7.24
N ILE A 157 3.04 -0.36 6.34
CA ILE A 157 4.06 0.39 5.61
C ILE A 157 3.71 1.87 5.76
N TYR A 158 4.66 2.71 6.10
CA TYR A 158 4.45 4.16 6.19
C TYR A 158 4.98 4.84 4.94
N GLU A 159 4.16 5.63 4.26
CA GLU A 159 4.56 6.53 3.20
C GLU A 159 4.45 7.97 3.72
N ILE A 160 5.61 8.57 3.99
CA ILE A 160 5.65 9.81 4.77
C ILE A 160 5.56 11.07 3.91
N TYR A 161 5.60 10.93 2.59
CA TYR A 161 5.45 12.02 1.63
C TYR A 161 5.08 11.44 0.26
N ASN A 162 3.89 11.75 -0.24
CA ASN A 162 3.37 11.24 -1.51
C ASN A 162 4.18 11.74 -2.71
N GLU A 163 4.09 13.03 -3.00
CA GLU A 163 4.66 13.64 -4.21
C GLU A 163 5.25 15.02 -3.94
N PRO A 164 6.51 15.08 -3.44
CA PRO A 164 7.21 16.35 -3.37
C PRO A 164 7.22 17.05 -4.73
N LEU A 165 6.94 18.35 -4.76
CA LEU A 165 6.99 19.14 -5.98
C LEU A 165 8.45 19.31 -6.46
N ASP A 166 8.72 20.33 -7.28
CA ASP A 166 10.08 20.67 -7.72
C ASP A 166 10.83 21.40 -6.60
N VAL A 167 11.20 20.61 -5.58
CA VAL A 167 11.93 21.06 -4.39
C VAL A 167 13.23 20.27 -4.22
N SER A 168 14.18 20.83 -3.46
CA SER A 168 15.48 20.19 -3.24
C SER A 168 15.33 18.92 -2.39
N TRP A 169 15.90 17.80 -2.85
CA TRP A 169 16.03 16.60 -2.05
C TRP A 169 16.82 16.84 -0.76
N SER A 170 18.04 17.34 -0.90
CA SER A 170 18.98 17.49 0.22
C SER A 170 18.61 18.58 1.22
N GLU A 171 17.94 19.66 0.76
CA GLU A 171 17.64 20.82 1.58
C GLU A 171 16.20 20.85 2.12
N VAL A 172 15.27 20.12 1.49
CA VAL A 172 13.85 20.17 1.81
C VAL A 172 13.31 18.78 2.17
N VAL A 173 13.29 17.85 1.21
CA VAL A 173 12.61 16.54 1.40
C VAL A 173 13.34 15.67 2.42
N LYS A 174 14.66 15.53 2.29
CA LYS A 174 15.46 14.70 3.20
C LYS A 174 15.45 15.21 4.66
N PRO A 175 15.59 16.51 4.95
CA PRO A 175 15.43 17.03 6.32
C PRO A 175 14.04 16.75 6.91
N TYR A 176 12.95 16.99 6.15
CA TYR A 176 11.60 16.63 6.57
C TYR A 176 11.51 15.14 6.90
N ALA A 177 11.98 14.29 5.97
CA ALA A 177 11.92 12.84 6.13
C ALA A 177 12.65 12.36 7.39
N LEU A 178 13.85 12.90 7.68
CA LEU A 178 14.62 12.52 8.86
C LEU A 178 13.87 12.78 10.16
N GLU A 179 13.17 13.91 10.28
CA GLU A 179 12.37 14.26 11.45
C GLU A 179 11.16 13.32 11.64
N VAL A 180 10.44 13.03 10.56
CA VAL A 180 9.28 12.12 10.62
C VAL A 180 9.74 10.68 10.89
N ILE A 181 10.78 10.20 10.22
CA ILE A 181 11.37 8.87 10.45
C ILE A 181 11.83 8.72 11.90
N GLN A 182 12.52 9.71 12.46
CA GLN A 182 12.95 9.70 13.87
C GLN A 182 11.74 9.55 14.81
N THR A 183 10.63 10.22 14.49
CA THR A 183 9.39 10.12 15.26
C THR A 183 8.81 8.70 15.20
N ILE A 184 8.68 8.11 14.03
CA ILE A 184 8.21 6.74 13.84
C ILE A 184 9.15 5.76 14.56
N ARG A 185 10.46 5.83 14.33
CA ARG A 185 11.46 4.90 14.87
C ARG A 185 11.60 4.95 16.37
N SER A 186 11.16 6.04 17.02
CA SER A 186 11.09 6.10 18.49
C SER A 186 10.03 5.18 19.09
N ILE A 187 9.11 4.65 18.27
CA ILE A 187 7.97 3.83 18.68
C ILE A 187 7.98 2.49 17.92
N ASP A 188 8.09 2.54 16.63
CA ASP A 188 8.13 1.41 15.70
C ASP A 188 9.52 1.33 15.03
N PRO A 189 10.40 0.45 15.53
CA PRO A 189 11.76 0.33 15.01
C PRO A 189 11.85 -0.37 13.66
N ASP A 190 10.84 -1.15 13.27
CA ASP A 190 11.01 -2.22 12.28
C ASP A 190 10.22 -2.05 10.98
N ASN A 191 8.97 -1.52 11.01
CA ASN A 191 8.14 -1.44 9.81
C ASN A 191 8.76 -0.59 8.69
N LEU A 192 8.50 -0.98 7.44
CA LEU A 192 9.04 -0.31 6.25
C LEU A 192 8.52 1.13 6.15
N ILE A 193 9.43 2.08 5.93
CA ILE A 193 9.09 3.48 5.65
C ILE A 193 9.46 3.80 4.20
N ILE A 194 8.55 4.46 3.48
CA ILE A 194 8.73 4.89 2.11
C ILE A 194 8.74 6.41 2.06
N VAL A 195 9.68 6.98 1.33
CA VAL A 195 9.90 8.42 1.22
C VAL A 195 9.70 8.87 -0.22
N GLY A 196 8.88 9.88 -0.45
CA GLY A 196 8.68 10.51 -1.74
C GLY A 196 9.98 11.15 -2.29
N SER A 197 10.13 11.19 -3.60
CA SER A 197 11.23 11.88 -4.27
C SER A 197 10.76 13.16 -4.98
N PRO A 198 11.63 14.15 -5.23
CA PRO A 198 11.24 15.38 -5.92
C PRO A 198 10.60 15.15 -7.30
N GLU A 199 9.98 16.20 -7.84
CA GLU A 199 9.27 16.18 -9.13
C GLU A 199 8.22 15.05 -9.20
N TRP A 200 7.24 15.08 -8.27
CA TRP A 200 6.12 14.11 -8.20
C TRP A 200 6.61 12.66 -8.13
N SER A 201 7.54 12.40 -7.23
CA SER A 201 8.12 11.07 -6.98
C SER A 201 8.78 10.43 -8.22
N GLN A 202 9.44 11.25 -9.05
CA GLN A 202 10.15 10.82 -10.26
C GLN A 202 11.68 10.95 -10.16
N ARG A 203 12.22 11.76 -9.22
CA ARG A 203 13.66 12.02 -9.11
C ARG A 203 14.39 11.09 -8.15
N VAL A 204 14.12 9.80 -8.30
CA VAL A 204 14.83 8.75 -7.55
C VAL A 204 16.35 8.71 -7.85
N ASP A 205 16.76 9.26 -8.98
CA ASP A 205 18.18 9.48 -9.32
C ASP A 205 18.88 10.37 -8.30
N LEU A 206 18.31 11.54 -7.98
CA LEU A 206 18.86 12.46 -6.97
C LEU A 206 18.91 11.82 -5.59
N VAL A 207 17.85 11.08 -5.23
CA VAL A 207 17.81 10.34 -3.98
C VAL A 207 18.93 9.29 -3.90
N SER A 208 19.22 8.60 -5.01
CA SER A 208 20.25 7.56 -5.05
C SER A 208 21.68 8.09 -4.92
N GLU A 209 21.89 9.38 -5.19
CA GLU A 209 23.19 10.05 -4.99
C GLU A 209 23.44 10.45 -3.54
N ASP A 210 22.36 10.67 -2.75
CA ASP A 210 22.44 11.08 -1.34
C ASP A 210 21.30 10.43 -0.53
N PRO A 211 21.26 9.10 -0.40
CA PRO A 211 20.18 8.39 0.30
C PRO A 211 20.18 8.66 1.81
N ILE A 212 19.08 8.34 2.47
CA ILE A 212 19.00 8.29 3.95
C ILE A 212 19.71 7.03 4.40
N THR A 213 20.79 7.20 5.18
CA THR A 213 21.59 6.09 5.74
C THR A 213 21.61 6.07 7.26
N THR A 214 20.93 7.03 7.90
CA THR A 214 20.88 7.18 9.35
C THR A 214 19.91 6.19 10.00
N PHE A 215 18.94 5.70 9.21
CA PHE A 215 17.92 4.76 9.66
C PHE A 215 17.87 3.56 8.72
N ASP A 216 17.52 2.42 9.28
CA ASP A 216 17.31 1.19 8.53
C ASP A 216 15.87 1.10 7.99
N ASN A 217 15.66 0.18 7.06
CA ASN A 217 14.38 -0.18 6.48
C ASN A 217 13.64 0.99 5.81
N ILE A 218 14.37 1.72 4.97
CA ILE A 218 13.87 2.85 4.18
C ILE A 218 13.85 2.50 2.70
N ALA A 219 12.72 2.71 2.02
CA ALA A 219 12.57 2.64 0.57
C ALA A 219 12.13 3.99 0.00
N TYR A 220 12.12 4.11 -1.32
CA TYR A 220 11.80 5.38 -1.99
C TYR A 220 10.71 5.19 -3.02
N THR A 221 9.80 6.16 -3.06
CA THR A 221 8.67 6.18 -3.96
C THR A 221 9.10 6.49 -5.40
N LEU A 222 8.53 5.71 -6.34
CA LEU A 222 8.52 6.02 -7.76
C LEU A 222 7.08 6.05 -8.25
N HIS A 223 6.65 7.18 -8.86
CA HIS A 223 5.36 7.31 -9.51
C HIS A 223 5.47 7.37 -11.02
N PHE A 224 4.54 6.76 -11.72
CA PHE A 224 4.46 6.87 -13.17
C PHE A 224 3.04 6.76 -13.71
N TYR A 225 2.79 7.49 -14.78
CA TYR A 225 1.59 7.40 -15.60
C TYR A 225 2.00 7.09 -17.04
N THR A 226 1.51 5.99 -17.59
CA THR A 226 2.02 5.41 -18.84
C THR A 226 1.88 6.30 -20.06
N VAL A 227 0.97 7.28 -20.03
CA VAL A 227 0.82 8.31 -21.06
C VAL A 227 2.05 9.22 -21.16
N HIS A 228 2.68 9.54 -20.01
CA HIS A 228 3.74 10.53 -19.91
C HIS A 228 5.11 9.92 -19.60
N HIS A 229 5.12 8.83 -18.84
CA HIS A 229 6.31 8.25 -18.25
C HIS A 229 6.64 6.92 -18.93
N GLN A 230 7.63 6.96 -19.80
CA GLN A 230 8.02 5.83 -20.64
C GLN A 230 9.45 5.36 -20.30
N GLU A 231 10.26 5.04 -21.32
CA GLU A 231 11.59 4.47 -21.14
C GLU A 231 12.55 5.38 -20.34
N TRP A 232 12.48 6.68 -20.58
CA TRP A 232 13.35 7.64 -19.90
C TRP A 232 13.24 7.56 -18.36
N LEU A 233 12.02 7.34 -17.82
CA LEU A 233 11.85 7.22 -16.37
C LEU A 233 12.24 5.82 -15.87
N ARG A 234 12.02 4.77 -16.68
CA ARG A 234 12.52 3.42 -16.36
C ARG A 234 14.06 3.37 -16.33
N GLU A 235 14.73 4.07 -17.24
CA GLU A 235 16.20 4.20 -17.23
C GLU A 235 16.69 4.92 -15.97
N ARG A 236 16.04 6.03 -15.61
CA ARG A 236 16.30 6.76 -14.36
C ARG A 236 16.14 5.85 -13.13
N ALA A 237 15.03 5.16 -13.04
CA ALA A 237 14.74 4.23 -11.95
C ALA A 237 15.73 3.04 -11.91
N THR A 238 16.14 2.53 -13.07
CA THR A 238 17.16 1.49 -13.18
C THR A 238 18.51 1.98 -12.67
N SER A 239 18.87 3.22 -12.99
CA SER A 239 20.10 3.85 -12.46
C SER A 239 20.07 3.95 -10.94
N ALA A 240 18.95 4.37 -10.36
CA ALA A 240 18.76 4.43 -8.91
C ALA A 240 18.88 3.07 -8.22
N LEU A 241 18.26 2.01 -8.81
CA LEU A 241 18.43 0.65 -8.33
C LEU A 241 19.89 0.19 -8.38
N ASN A 242 20.61 0.51 -9.46
CA ASN A 242 22.02 0.18 -9.61
C ASN A 242 22.92 0.92 -8.60
N ASN A 243 22.51 2.11 -8.18
CA ASN A 243 23.15 2.86 -7.10
C ASN A 243 22.84 2.31 -5.70
N GLY A 244 21.95 1.29 -5.59
CA GLY A 244 21.75 0.50 -4.39
C GLY A 244 20.53 0.89 -3.55
N ILE A 245 19.68 1.82 -3.98
CA ILE A 245 18.46 2.17 -3.23
C ILE A 245 17.28 1.27 -3.61
N PRO A 246 16.44 0.85 -2.64
CA PRO A 246 15.21 0.12 -2.92
C PRO A 246 14.10 1.07 -3.36
N LEU A 247 13.32 0.66 -4.37
CA LEU A 247 12.19 1.42 -4.89
C LEU A 247 10.87 0.70 -4.61
N PHE A 248 9.81 1.50 -4.42
CA PHE A 248 8.43 1.06 -4.36
C PHE A 248 7.58 1.94 -5.29
N VAL A 249 6.76 1.34 -6.14
CA VAL A 249 5.81 2.09 -6.97
C VAL A 249 4.51 2.22 -6.18
N THR A 250 4.42 3.27 -5.35
CA THR A 250 3.25 3.51 -4.50
C THR A 250 2.08 4.11 -5.25
N GLU A 251 2.32 4.54 -6.51
CA GLU A 251 1.27 5.04 -7.39
C GLU A 251 1.65 4.85 -8.87
N TRP A 252 0.73 4.29 -9.65
CA TRP A 252 0.83 4.26 -11.11
C TRP A 252 -0.55 4.28 -11.76
N GLY A 253 -0.63 4.86 -12.95
CA GLY A 253 -1.86 4.91 -13.73
C GLY A 253 -1.66 4.60 -15.21
N SER A 254 -2.70 4.02 -15.81
CA SER A 254 -2.83 3.83 -17.26
C SER A 254 -4.29 3.95 -17.66
N ILE A 255 -4.54 4.54 -18.83
CA ILE A 255 -5.91 4.80 -19.31
C ILE A 255 -6.56 3.61 -20.06
N GLY A 256 -5.83 2.49 -20.21
CA GLY A 256 -6.40 1.26 -20.77
C GLY A 256 -6.62 1.25 -22.29
N TYR A 257 -5.96 2.11 -23.07
CA TYR A 257 -6.01 2.07 -24.53
C TYR A 257 -4.80 1.35 -25.15
N SER A 258 -5.00 0.62 -26.23
CA SER A 258 -4.08 -0.37 -26.80
C SER A 258 -2.60 0.04 -26.98
N ILE A 259 -2.31 1.29 -27.34
CA ILE A 259 -0.92 1.79 -27.44
C ILE A 259 -0.33 2.01 -26.06
N ILE A 260 -1.14 2.40 -25.10
CA ILE A 260 -0.77 2.71 -23.72
C ILE A 260 -0.64 1.42 -22.91
N ASP A 261 -1.41 0.39 -23.23
CA ASP A 261 -1.27 -0.95 -22.64
C ASP A 261 0.12 -1.53 -22.91
N SER A 262 0.73 -1.23 -24.05
CA SER A 262 2.11 -1.67 -24.32
C SER A 262 3.12 -1.02 -23.38
N GLU A 263 2.95 0.24 -22.97
CA GLU A 263 3.79 0.89 -21.98
C GLU A 263 3.50 0.39 -20.57
N ALA A 264 2.24 0.16 -20.22
CA ALA A 264 1.88 -0.49 -18.95
C ALA A 264 2.55 -1.86 -18.83
N ASN A 265 2.51 -2.68 -19.88
CA ASN A 265 3.16 -3.99 -19.89
C ASN A 265 4.69 -3.89 -19.77
N LYS A 266 5.34 -2.89 -20.35
CA LYS A 266 6.78 -2.66 -20.19
C LYS A 266 7.11 -2.27 -18.74
N TRP A 267 6.31 -1.40 -18.12
CA TRP A 267 6.46 -1.04 -16.71
C TRP A 267 6.25 -2.25 -15.79
N MET A 268 5.19 -3.02 -16.01
CA MET A 268 4.90 -4.20 -15.19
C MET A 268 5.99 -5.27 -15.34
N ASN A 269 6.49 -5.48 -16.55
CA ASN A 269 7.63 -6.38 -16.78
C ASN A 269 8.89 -5.87 -16.05
N TRP A 270 9.17 -4.56 -16.09
CA TRP A 270 10.28 -3.96 -15.36
C TRP A 270 10.12 -4.12 -13.84
N CYS A 271 8.92 -3.87 -13.30
CA CYS A 271 8.63 -4.09 -11.88
C CYS A 271 8.83 -5.57 -11.49
N HIS A 272 8.33 -6.49 -12.30
CA HIS A 272 8.44 -7.92 -12.05
C HIS A 272 9.91 -8.40 -12.05
N LEU A 273 10.69 -8.00 -13.06
CA LEU A 273 12.11 -8.35 -13.18
C LEU A 273 12.95 -7.80 -12.02
N ASN A 274 12.59 -6.63 -11.52
CA ASN A 274 13.28 -5.99 -10.41
C ASN A 274 12.68 -6.31 -9.03
N LYS A 275 11.60 -7.12 -8.96
CA LYS A 275 10.88 -7.43 -7.72
C LYS A 275 10.41 -6.16 -6.99
N ILE A 276 9.73 -5.28 -7.72
CA ILE A 276 9.19 -4.02 -7.19
C ILE A 276 7.69 -4.16 -7.01
N SER A 277 7.21 -3.91 -5.79
CA SER A 277 5.80 -3.83 -5.46
C SER A 277 5.17 -2.58 -6.07
N HIS A 278 3.88 -2.67 -6.43
CA HIS A 278 3.18 -1.56 -7.04
C HIS A 278 1.70 -1.47 -6.66
N VAL A 279 1.18 -0.24 -6.60
CA VAL A 279 -0.24 0.03 -6.37
C VAL A 279 -0.81 0.95 -7.45
N ASN A 280 -1.96 0.54 -7.99
CA ASN A 280 -2.64 1.26 -9.06
C ASN A 280 -3.45 2.44 -8.51
N TRP A 281 -3.38 3.59 -9.13
CA TRP A 281 -4.22 4.75 -8.90
C TRP A 281 -5.44 4.73 -9.83
N ALA A 282 -6.70 4.81 -9.37
CA ALA A 282 -7.13 4.72 -7.99
C ALA A 282 -8.57 4.18 -7.88
N VAL A 283 -8.90 3.69 -6.70
CA VAL A 283 -10.28 3.26 -6.36
C VAL A 283 -11.18 4.47 -6.18
N ASN A 284 -11.91 4.81 -7.22
CA ASN A 284 -12.97 5.83 -7.23
C ASN A 284 -13.83 5.69 -8.48
N ASP A 285 -14.97 6.41 -8.52
CA ASP A 285 -15.94 6.44 -9.64
C ASP A 285 -16.08 7.84 -10.26
N LYS A 286 -15.07 8.68 -10.12
CA LYS A 286 -15.08 10.02 -10.72
C LYS A 286 -14.98 9.90 -12.24
N GLU A 287 -15.51 10.89 -12.94
CA GLU A 287 -15.34 10.99 -14.40
C GLU A 287 -13.95 11.55 -14.72
N GLU A 288 -12.94 10.69 -14.56
CA GLU A 288 -11.54 10.98 -14.84
C GLU A 288 -10.83 9.75 -15.41
N GLU A 289 -9.65 9.95 -16.00
CA GLU A 289 -8.93 8.93 -16.78
C GLU A 289 -8.43 7.73 -15.93
N TRP A 290 -8.20 7.95 -14.64
CA TRP A 290 -7.55 6.97 -13.75
C TRP A 290 -8.52 6.23 -12.85
N SER A 291 -9.79 6.60 -12.83
CA SER A 291 -10.82 5.91 -12.04
C SER A 291 -10.96 4.46 -12.48
N ILE A 292 -10.93 3.53 -11.53
CA ILE A 292 -11.07 2.10 -11.87
C ILE A 292 -12.50 1.66 -12.08
N VAL A 293 -13.48 2.36 -11.53
CA VAL A 293 -14.90 2.08 -11.72
C VAL A 293 -15.63 3.28 -12.33
N LYS A 294 -16.71 2.98 -13.06
CA LYS A 294 -17.53 3.99 -13.74
C LYS A 294 -18.37 4.79 -12.73
N PRO A 295 -18.75 6.03 -13.07
CA PRO A 295 -19.63 6.84 -12.26
C PRO A 295 -20.92 6.10 -11.86
N GLY A 296 -21.23 6.10 -10.55
CA GLY A 296 -22.38 5.42 -9.98
C GLY A 296 -22.20 3.95 -9.65
N ALA A 297 -21.01 3.40 -9.83
CA ALA A 297 -20.69 2.05 -9.37
C ALA A 297 -20.82 1.91 -7.84
N SER A 298 -21.01 0.69 -7.36
CA SER A 298 -21.07 0.39 -5.93
C SER A 298 -19.81 0.88 -5.21
N THR A 299 -19.96 1.55 -4.09
CA THR A 299 -18.82 1.99 -3.25
C THR A 299 -18.32 0.89 -2.29
N THR A 300 -18.90 -0.30 -2.36
CA THR A 300 -18.59 -1.43 -1.46
C THR A 300 -18.09 -2.67 -2.21
N GLY A 301 -17.56 -2.50 -3.43
CA GLY A 301 -17.16 -3.63 -4.28
C GLY A 301 -18.33 -4.25 -5.06
N ASN A 302 -18.27 -5.55 -5.34
CA ASN A 302 -19.20 -6.32 -6.17
C ASN A 302 -19.28 -5.82 -7.63
N TRP A 303 -18.19 -5.24 -8.11
CA TRP A 303 -18.11 -4.70 -9.47
C TRP A 303 -18.09 -5.82 -10.50
N GLN A 304 -19.00 -5.71 -11.47
CA GLN A 304 -18.96 -6.53 -12.68
C GLN A 304 -18.00 -5.89 -13.68
N GLU A 305 -17.62 -6.60 -14.72
CA GLU A 305 -16.76 -6.05 -15.77
C GLU A 305 -17.37 -4.81 -16.46
N SER A 306 -18.72 -4.76 -16.55
CA SER A 306 -19.46 -3.60 -17.05
C SER A 306 -19.32 -2.35 -16.19
N ASP A 307 -19.02 -2.49 -14.91
CA ASP A 307 -18.84 -1.38 -13.96
C ASP A 307 -17.43 -0.80 -13.99
N LEU A 308 -16.48 -1.55 -14.57
CA LEU A 308 -15.09 -1.12 -14.69
C LEU A 308 -14.90 -0.15 -15.87
N THR A 309 -14.02 0.83 -15.66
CA THR A 309 -13.45 1.61 -16.78
C THR A 309 -12.44 0.77 -17.56
N GLU A 310 -11.92 1.26 -18.66
CA GLU A 310 -10.82 0.57 -19.37
C GLU A 310 -9.54 0.55 -18.49
N ALA A 311 -9.26 1.63 -17.76
CA ALA A 311 -8.19 1.66 -16.77
C ALA A 311 -8.39 0.61 -15.68
N GLY A 312 -9.61 0.47 -15.17
CA GLY A 312 -9.97 -0.53 -14.16
C GLY A 312 -9.84 -1.97 -14.65
N LYS A 313 -10.23 -2.26 -15.89
CA LYS A 313 -10.07 -3.60 -16.49
C LYS A 313 -8.59 -3.98 -16.62
N LEU A 314 -7.76 -3.02 -17.09
CA LEU A 314 -6.32 -3.21 -17.20
C LEU A 314 -5.69 -3.43 -15.81
N ALA A 315 -6.01 -2.58 -14.84
CA ALA A 315 -5.51 -2.69 -13.48
C ALA A 315 -5.91 -4.03 -12.85
N LYS A 316 -7.18 -4.44 -12.97
CA LYS A 316 -7.66 -5.74 -12.48
C LYS A 316 -6.87 -6.89 -13.11
N ASN A 317 -6.68 -6.87 -14.41
CA ASN A 317 -5.93 -7.92 -15.11
C ASN A 317 -4.48 -8.01 -14.61
N ILE A 318 -3.80 -6.88 -14.42
CA ILE A 318 -2.42 -6.83 -13.92
C ILE A 318 -2.35 -7.37 -12.49
N ILE A 319 -3.19 -6.85 -11.60
CA ILE A 319 -3.15 -7.20 -10.16
C ILE A 319 -3.53 -8.66 -9.95
N SER A 320 -4.60 -9.14 -10.60
CA SER A 320 -5.08 -10.52 -10.43
C SER A 320 -4.09 -11.57 -10.93
N ASN A 321 -3.25 -11.21 -11.90
CA ASN A 321 -2.25 -12.12 -12.49
C ASN A 321 -0.82 -11.79 -12.02
N TRP A 322 -0.64 -10.92 -11.01
CA TRP A 322 0.69 -10.63 -10.51
C TRP A 322 1.30 -11.88 -9.88
N PRO A 323 2.49 -12.29 -10.31
CA PRO A 323 3.11 -13.52 -9.82
C PRO A 323 3.57 -13.35 -8.36
N ASP A 324 3.46 -14.44 -7.61
CA ASP A 324 3.92 -14.54 -6.22
C ASP A 324 5.45 -14.51 -6.12
#